data_de7b7447671a91ad2ad062f66506d0b7
#
_entry.id   de7b7447671a91ad2ad062f66506d0b7
#
_cell.length_a   1.000
_cell.length_b   1.000
_cell.length_c   1.000
_cell.angle_alpha   90.00
_cell.angle_beta   90.00
_cell.angle_gamma   90.00
#
_symmetry.space_group_name_H-M   'P 1'
#
loop_
_entity.id
_entity.type
_entity.pdbx_description
1 polymer ?
#
loop_
_entity_poly.entity_id
_entity_poly.type
_entity_poly.pdbx_seq_one_letter_code
_entity_poly.pdbx_strand_id
1 'polypeptide(L)'
;MLKYFSIGGVILRVISGKAKGRKLKCPPGKAIRPTSDMVKESLFNIIGADIYNSRFLDLFSGTGSIGIEALSRGANICYFVEKVYNNIKYINDNIKLLDSTDNAKVLHMDVLDALHYFSQNDIKFDIIYIDPPYYKNLYVEPLNKISEYKLLDSYGYIIVEHHKNDILNDKYGNLQKVRVKKYGETVLTFYKEAANEYSSVSREL
;
A
#
# COMPACT_ATOMS: atom_id res chain seq x y z
N MET A 1 23.04 -18.12 -5.89
CA MET A 1 21.78 -18.90 -5.86
C MET A 1 20.93 -18.37 -4.70
N LEU A 2 20.01 -17.43 -4.97
CA LEU A 2 19.11 -16.86 -3.94
C LEU A 2 18.05 -17.90 -3.61
N LYS A 3 18.08 -18.40 -2.38
CA LYS A 3 17.14 -19.43 -1.90
C LYS A 3 15.77 -18.79 -1.62
N TYR A 4 14.71 -19.42 -2.10
CA TYR A 4 13.35 -19.16 -1.62
C TYR A 4 13.26 -19.68 -0.19
N PHE A 5 13.13 -18.77 0.79
CA PHE A 5 12.94 -19.15 2.17
C PHE A 5 11.45 -19.13 2.52
N SER A 6 10.95 -20.23 3.05
CA SER A 6 9.67 -20.29 3.72
C SER A 6 9.89 -19.92 5.18
N ILE A 7 9.18 -18.93 5.68
CA ILE A 7 9.14 -18.61 7.10
C ILE A 7 7.96 -19.37 7.69
N GLY A 8 8.22 -20.40 8.48
CA GLY A 8 7.16 -21.23 9.07
C GLY A 8 6.26 -21.95 8.07
N GLY A 9 6.77 -22.29 6.86
CA GLY A 9 6.01 -22.97 5.82
C GLY A 9 5.21 -22.05 4.88
N VAL A 10 5.17 -20.73 5.12
CA VAL A 10 4.44 -19.77 4.25
C VAL A 10 5.34 -19.30 3.11
N ILE A 11 4.93 -19.56 1.87
CA ILE A 11 5.60 -19.09 0.66
C ILE A 11 4.94 -17.79 0.24
N LEU A 12 5.69 -16.67 0.28
CA LEU A 12 5.21 -15.40 -0.25
C LEU A 12 5.07 -15.51 -1.77
N ARG A 13 3.89 -15.20 -2.31
CA ARG A 13 3.58 -15.34 -3.75
C ARG A 13 2.62 -14.27 -4.24
N VAL A 14 2.56 -14.07 -5.55
CA VAL A 14 1.49 -13.31 -6.21
C VAL A 14 0.23 -14.17 -6.27
N ILE A 15 -0.89 -13.64 -5.79
CA ILE A 15 -2.15 -14.39 -5.65
C ILE A 15 -2.97 -14.35 -6.95
N SER A 16 -2.96 -13.20 -7.64
CA SER A 16 -3.80 -13.01 -8.82
C SER A 16 -3.15 -12.13 -9.89
N GLY A 17 -3.80 -11.99 -11.04
CA GLY A 17 -3.34 -11.17 -12.15
C GLY A 17 -2.31 -11.86 -13.03
N LYS A 18 -1.57 -11.04 -13.83
CA LYS A 18 -0.64 -11.50 -14.88
C LYS A 18 0.53 -12.33 -14.32
N ALA A 19 0.97 -12.05 -13.09
CA ALA A 19 2.07 -12.76 -12.43
C ALA A 19 1.60 -13.82 -11.43
N LYS A 20 0.33 -14.25 -11.45
CA LYS A 20 -0.25 -15.24 -10.52
C LYS A 20 0.65 -16.46 -10.33
N GLY A 21 0.82 -16.85 -9.06
CA GLY A 21 1.58 -18.04 -8.65
C GLY A 21 3.10 -17.84 -8.58
N ARG A 22 3.64 -16.73 -9.08
CA ARG A 22 5.08 -16.43 -8.99
C ARG A 22 5.48 -16.22 -7.54
N LYS A 23 6.53 -16.93 -7.10
CA LYS A 23 7.06 -16.87 -5.74
C LYS A 23 7.91 -15.62 -5.57
N LEU A 24 7.68 -14.86 -4.50
CA LEU A 24 8.43 -13.68 -4.18
C LEU A 24 9.63 -14.02 -3.28
N LYS A 25 10.73 -13.33 -3.50
CA LYS A 25 11.94 -13.41 -2.69
C LYS A 25 11.76 -12.59 -1.42
N CYS A 26 12.27 -13.08 -0.29
CA CYS A 26 12.29 -12.37 0.98
C CYS A 26 13.59 -12.66 1.75
N PRO A 27 13.97 -11.83 2.72
CA PRO A 27 15.14 -12.05 3.55
C PRO A 27 15.05 -13.36 4.33
N PRO A 28 16.16 -14.13 4.45
CA PRO A 28 16.19 -15.33 5.29
C PRO A 28 16.10 -14.95 6.78
N GLY A 29 15.37 -15.75 7.56
CA GLY A 29 15.40 -15.70 9.03
C GLY A 29 14.76 -14.49 9.70
N LYS A 30 14.27 -13.49 8.99
CA LYS A 30 13.40 -12.48 9.58
C LYS A 30 11.96 -12.98 9.57
N ALA A 31 11.32 -12.91 10.72
CA ALA A 31 9.87 -12.95 10.83
C ALA A 31 9.30 -11.65 10.19
N ILE A 32 9.47 -11.52 8.85
CA ILE A 32 8.57 -10.67 8.11
C ILE A 32 7.24 -11.40 8.29
N ARG A 33 6.35 -10.82 9.09
CA ARG A 33 4.97 -11.26 9.09
C ARG A 33 4.44 -10.89 7.70
N PRO A 34 4.35 -11.85 6.76
CA PRO A 34 3.72 -11.51 5.50
C PRO A 34 2.28 -11.21 5.84
N THR A 35 1.74 -10.14 5.29
CA THR A 35 0.28 -10.03 5.15
C THR A 35 -0.16 -11.41 4.68
N SER A 36 -0.93 -12.12 5.50
CA SER A 36 -1.29 -13.50 5.18
C SER A 36 -1.95 -13.53 3.80
N ASP A 37 -1.75 -14.57 3.01
CA ASP A 37 -2.39 -14.71 1.70
C ASP A 37 -3.89 -14.35 1.80
N MET A 38 -4.54 -14.73 2.92
CA MET A 38 -5.94 -14.41 3.19
C MET A 38 -6.21 -12.90 3.34
N VAL A 39 -5.37 -12.17 4.08
CA VAL A 39 -5.54 -10.72 4.25
C VAL A 39 -5.24 -10.01 2.94
N LYS A 40 -4.19 -10.40 2.23
CA LYS A 40 -3.84 -9.86 0.92
C LYS A 40 -4.95 -10.11 -0.12
N GLU A 41 -5.50 -11.31 -0.17
CA GLU A 41 -6.64 -11.63 -1.03
C GLU A 41 -7.87 -10.79 -0.66
N SER A 42 -8.17 -10.69 0.62
CA SER A 42 -9.29 -9.88 1.12
C SER A 42 -9.11 -8.39 0.82
N LEU A 43 -7.89 -7.86 0.99
CA LEU A 43 -7.53 -6.49 0.62
C LEU A 43 -7.87 -6.22 -0.84
N PHE A 44 -7.35 -7.03 -1.75
CA PHE A 44 -7.57 -6.83 -3.19
C PHE A 44 -8.99 -7.16 -3.66
N ASN A 45 -9.72 -8.03 -2.95
CA ASN A 45 -11.14 -8.23 -3.19
C ASN A 45 -11.97 -6.99 -2.81
N ILE A 46 -11.55 -6.24 -1.76
CA ILE A 46 -12.20 -4.99 -1.38
C ILE A 46 -11.87 -3.88 -2.37
N ILE A 47 -10.61 -3.78 -2.82
CA ILE A 47 -10.18 -2.84 -3.87
C ILE A 47 -10.95 -3.11 -5.17
N GLY A 48 -11.11 -4.38 -5.54
CA GLY A 48 -11.90 -4.78 -6.69
C GLY A 48 -11.40 -4.18 -8.00
N ALA A 49 -12.30 -3.56 -8.77
CA ALA A 49 -12.00 -2.96 -10.06
C ALA A 49 -11.19 -1.66 -9.96
N ASP A 50 -11.17 -1.00 -8.80
CA ASP A 50 -10.45 0.27 -8.59
C ASP A 50 -8.94 0.12 -8.79
N ILE A 51 -8.42 -1.12 -8.73
CA ILE A 51 -7.01 -1.39 -8.99
C ILE A 51 -6.61 -1.16 -10.45
N TYR A 52 -7.55 -1.38 -11.39
CA TYR A 52 -7.24 -1.30 -12.80
C TYR A 52 -6.91 0.13 -13.22
N ASN A 53 -5.77 0.30 -13.88
CA ASN A 53 -5.25 1.59 -14.34
C ASN A 53 -4.96 2.59 -13.21
N SER A 54 -4.92 2.16 -11.94
CA SER A 54 -4.67 3.02 -10.79
C SER A 54 -3.19 3.40 -10.65
N ARG A 55 -2.94 4.55 -10.06
CA ARG A 55 -1.66 4.95 -9.48
C ARG A 55 -1.64 4.51 -8.02
N PHE A 56 -0.87 3.47 -7.74
CA PHE A 56 -0.79 2.83 -6.42
C PHE A 56 0.46 3.26 -5.67
N LEU A 57 0.34 3.57 -4.38
CA LEU A 57 1.47 3.82 -3.49
C LEU A 57 1.52 2.74 -2.40
N ASP A 58 2.64 2.00 -2.36
CA ASP A 58 3.02 1.09 -1.27
C ASP A 58 4.02 1.81 -0.38
N LEU A 59 3.53 2.42 0.73
CA LEU A 59 4.28 3.42 1.50
C LEU A 59 5.30 2.79 2.48
N PHE A 60 5.14 1.52 2.84
CA PHE A 60 6.06 0.75 3.68
C PHE A 60 6.33 -0.60 3.02
N SER A 61 6.95 -0.57 1.83
CA SER A 61 6.89 -1.69 0.88
C SER A 61 7.54 -2.99 1.35
N GLY A 62 8.47 -2.96 2.29
CA GLY A 62 9.18 -4.16 2.72
C GLY A 62 9.81 -4.91 1.55
N THR A 63 9.26 -6.06 1.18
CA THR A 63 9.70 -6.83 0.00
C THR A 63 8.92 -6.53 -1.28
N GLY A 64 7.98 -5.57 -1.23
CA GLY A 64 7.16 -5.15 -2.35
C GLY A 64 5.95 -6.05 -2.64
N SER A 65 5.57 -6.93 -1.71
CA SER A 65 4.52 -7.93 -1.97
C SER A 65 3.17 -7.35 -2.36
N ILE A 66 2.78 -6.22 -1.77
CA ILE A 66 1.51 -5.56 -2.04
C ILE A 66 1.56 -4.80 -3.35
N GLY A 67 2.59 -3.97 -3.54
CA GLY A 67 2.73 -3.22 -4.80
C GLY A 67 2.90 -4.12 -6.02
N ILE A 68 3.59 -5.26 -5.90
CA ILE A 68 3.72 -6.26 -6.98
C ILE A 68 2.37 -6.93 -7.27
N GLU A 69 1.60 -7.26 -6.24
CA GLU A 69 0.22 -7.76 -6.42
C GLU A 69 -0.64 -6.73 -7.15
N ALA A 70 -0.53 -5.42 -6.77
CA ALA A 70 -1.24 -4.33 -7.43
C ALA A 70 -0.91 -4.25 -8.93
N LEU A 71 0.38 -4.27 -9.29
CA LEU A 71 0.81 -4.28 -10.70
C LEU A 71 0.36 -5.53 -11.44
N SER A 72 0.43 -6.70 -10.79
CA SER A 72 -0.05 -7.96 -11.37
C SER A 72 -1.55 -7.92 -11.69
N ARG A 73 -2.35 -7.21 -10.90
CA ARG A 73 -3.79 -7.04 -11.08
C ARG A 73 -4.19 -5.91 -12.01
N GLY A 74 -3.23 -5.13 -12.51
CA GLY A 74 -3.47 -4.12 -13.54
C GLY A 74 -3.40 -2.67 -13.07
N ALA A 75 -2.76 -2.39 -11.93
CA ALA A 75 -2.37 -1.02 -11.61
C ALA A 75 -1.49 -0.46 -12.74
N ASN A 76 -1.74 0.80 -13.11
CA ASN A 76 -0.98 1.47 -14.17
C ASN A 76 0.46 1.72 -13.76
N ILE A 77 0.65 2.16 -12.51
CA ILE A 77 1.96 2.42 -11.93
C ILE A 77 1.92 2.17 -10.43
N CYS A 78 3.00 1.62 -9.88
CA CYS A 78 3.18 1.46 -8.45
C CYS A 78 4.47 2.15 -7.99
N TYR A 79 4.35 2.97 -6.96
CA TYR A 79 5.47 3.54 -6.23
C TYR A 79 5.71 2.71 -4.97
N PHE A 80 6.96 2.27 -4.79
CA PHE A 80 7.42 1.50 -3.65
C PHE A 80 8.32 2.39 -2.81
N VAL A 81 7.95 2.67 -1.56
CA VAL A 81 8.78 3.43 -0.62
C VAL A 81 9.34 2.49 0.43
N GLU A 82 10.66 2.44 0.54
CA GLU A 82 11.34 1.59 1.50
C GLU A 82 12.67 2.23 1.92
N LYS A 83 12.94 2.29 3.23
CA LYS A 83 14.17 2.88 3.76
C LYS A 83 15.30 1.90 3.99
N VAL A 84 15.00 0.60 4.09
CA VAL A 84 15.98 -0.44 4.35
C VAL A 84 16.59 -0.92 3.04
N TYR A 85 17.86 -0.60 2.80
CA TYR A 85 18.57 -0.92 1.55
C TYR A 85 18.48 -2.41 1.17
N ASN A 86 18.55 -3.32 2.14
CA ASN A 86 18.46 -4.74 1.85
C ASN A 86 17.07 -5.13 1.30
N ASN A 87 16.00 -4.46 1.71
CA ASN A 87 14.66 -4.70 1.19
C ASN A 87 14.53 -4.20 -0.25
N ILE A 88 15.17 -3.09 -0.61
CA ILE A 88 15.20 -2.57 -1.99
C ILE A 88 15.70 -3.62 -2.99
N LYS A 89 16.70 -4.43 -2.61
CA LYS A 89 17.17 -5.53 -3.47
C LYS A 89 16.08 -6.57 -3.72
N TYR A 90 15.30 -6.90 -2.68
CA TYR A 90 14.17 -7.84 -2.83
C TYR A 90 13.05 -7.24 -3.68
N ILE A 91 12.71 -5.96 -3.48
CA ILE A 91 11.73 -5.27 -4.33
C ILE A 91 12.16 -5.35 -5.79
N ASN A 92 13.38 -4.93 -6.12
CA ASN A 92 13.91 -4.95 -7.49
C ASN A 92 13.96 -6.36 -8.10
N ASP A 93 14.34 -7.38 -7.30
CA ASP A 93 14.34 -8.76 -7.76
C ASP A 93 12.92 -9.30 -8.00
N ASN A 94 11.96 -8.89 -7.18
CA ASN A 94 10.57 -9.30 -7.29
C ASN A 94 9.86 -8.59 -8.45
N ILE A 95 10.18 -7.32 -8.72
CA ILE A 95 9.68 -6.58 -9.89
C ILE A 95 10.05 -7.30 -11.20
N LYS A 96 11.24 -7.90 -11.29
CA LYS A 96 11.67 -8.69 -12.48
C LYS A 96 10.77 -9.91 -12.76
N LEU A 97 9.92 -10.30 -11.82
CA LEU A 97 8.90 -11.32 -12.05
C LEU A 97 7.71 -10.82 -12.87
N LEU A 98 7.56 -9.51 -13.01
CA LEU A 98 6.51 -8.90 -13.84
C LEU A 98 6.97 -8.85 -15.29
N ASP A 99 6.02 -8.91 -16.22
CA ASP A 99 6.31 -8.86 -17.66
C ASP A 99 6.76 -7.45 -18.12
N SER A 100 6.40 -6.41 -17.34
CA SER A 100 6.86 -5.03 -17.53
C SER A 100 7.33 -4.45 -16.19
N THR A 101 8.53 -3.88 -16.21
CA THR A 101 9.14 -3.25 -15.02
C THR A 101 8.99 -1.72 -15.02
N ASP A 102 8.58 -1.13 -16.13
CA ASP A 102 8.54 0.34 -16.30
C ASP A 102 7.51 1.02 -15.42
N ASN A 103 6.50 0.25 -15.05
CA ASN A 103 5.40 0.68 -14.20
C ASN A 103 5.72 0.60 -12.68
N ALA A 104 6.94 0.19 -12.32
CA ALA A 104 7.41 0.12 -10.94
C ALA A 104 8.43 1.23 -10.66
N LYS A 105 8.15 2.08 -9.67
CA LYS A 105 9.04 3.16 -9.24
C LYS A 105 9.48 2.91 -7.80
N VAL A 106 10.75 2.57 -7.61
CA VAL A 106 11.31 2.25 -6.28
C VAL A 106 12.05 3.46 -5.73
N LEU A 107 11.63 3.94 -4.55
CA LEU A 107 12.23 5.06 -3.85
C LEU A 107 12.90 4.54 -2.56
N HIS A 108 14.24 4.65 -2.51
CA HIS A 108 15.01 4.34 -1.33
C HIS A 108 15.08 5.58 -0.44
N MET A 109 14.08 5.79 0.40
CA MET A 109 14.00 6.95 1.30
C MET A 109 13.06 6.68 2.48
N ASP A 110 13.08 7.57 3.46
CA ASP A 110 12.09 7.55 4.54
C ASP A 110 10.70 7.95 4.01
N VAL A 111 9.67 7.50 4.72
CA VAL A 111 8.26 7.73 4.35
C VAL A 111 7.93 9.21 4.26
N LEU A 112 8.37 10.01 5.24
CA LEU A 112 8.04 11.44 5.27
C LEU A 112 8.75 12.22 4.15
N ASP A 113 9.99 11.84 3.84
CA ASP A 113 10.74 12.38 2.71
C ASP A 113 10.06 12.03 1.38
N ALA A 114 9.54 10.79 1.26
CA ALA A 114 8.80 10.36 0.08
C ALA A 114 7.49 11.15 -0.10
N LEU A 115 6.72 11.37 0.98
CA LEU A 115 5.49 12.16 0.91
C LEU A 115 5.78 13.62 0.51
N HIS A 116 6.86 14.20 1.03
CA HIS A 116 7.32 15.53 0.62
C HIS A 116 7.73 15.55 -0.86
N TYR A 117 8.51 14.55 -1.31
CA TYR A 117 8.89 14.40 -2.72
C TYR A 117 7.66 14.33 -3.64
N PHE A 118 6.63 13.55 -3.30
CA PHE A 118 5.41 13.46 -4.10
C PHE A 118 4.69 14.80 -4.19
N SER A 119 4.61 15.53 -3.08
CA SER A 119 4.02 16.87 -3.03
C SER A 119 4.76 17.85 -3.93
N GLN A 120 6.09 17.88 -3.88
CA GLN A 120 6.91 18.79 -4.70
C GLN A 120 6.83 18.49 -6.21
N ASN A 121 6.47 17.26 -6.58
CA ASN A 121 6.37 16.82 -7.98
C ASN A 121 4.91 16.68 -8.46
N ASP A 122 3.94 17.18 -7.68
CA ASP A 122 2.48 17.11 -7.98
C ASP A 122 2.01 15.68 -8.32
N ILE A 123 2.55 14.67 -7.60
CA ILE A 123 2.19 13.27 -7.80
C ILE A 123 1.06 12.91 -6.83
N LYS A 124 -0.09 12.51 -7.37
CA LYS A 124 -1.24 12.04 -6.61
C LYS A 124 -1.51 10.56 -6.86
N PHE A 125 -2.29 9.95 -5.98
CA PHE A 125 -2.54 8.53 -5.95
C PHE A 125 -4.04 8.22 -5.87
N ASP A 126 -4.44 7.18 -6.60
CA ASP A 126 -5.78 6.61 -6.48
C ASP A 126 -5.88 5.74 -5.22
N ILE A 127 -4.81 5.00 -4.90
CA ILE A 127 -4.77 4.10 -3.75
C ILE A 127 -3.42 4.25 -3.03
N ILE A 128 -3.47 4.55 -1.73
CA ILE A 128 -2.30 4.57 -0.85
C ILE A 128 -2.45 3.44 0.17
N TYR A 129 -1.47 2.52 0.21
CA TYR A 129 -1.40 1.46 1.20
C TYR A 129 -0.32 1.76 2.23
N ILE A 130 -0.67 1.63 3.52
CA ILE A 130 0.17 1.95 4.67
C ILE A 130 0.20 0.74 5.61
N ASP A 131 1.34 0.04 5.69
CA ASP A 131 1.58 -1.10 6.60
C ASP A 131 2.88 -0.89 7.38
N PRO A 132 2.89 0.02 8.35
CA PRO A 132 4.09 0.29 9.14
C PRO A 132 4.38 -0.88 10.11
N PRO A 133 5.63 -1.01 10.58
CA PRO A 133 5.95 -1.94 11.66
C PRO A 133 5.06 -1.69 12.89
N TYR A 134 4.46 -2.76 13.43
CA TYR A 134 3.53 -2.69 14.55
C TYR A 134 4.09 -2.00 15.79
N TYR A 135 3.18 -1.49 16.64
CA TYR A 135 3.43 -0.90 17.98
C TYR A 135 4.25 0.40 17.99
N LYS A 136 4.36 1.12 16.86
CA LYS A 136 5.13 2.37 16.77
C LYS A 136 4.29 3.59 16.41
N ASN A 137 2.98 3.44 16.23
CA ASN A 137 2.07 4.51 15.78
C ASN A 137 2.56 5.28 14.54
N LEU A 138 3.34 4.59 13.68
CA LEU A 138 3.99 5.18 12.51
C LEU A 138 3.03 5.57 11.39
N TYR A 139 1.73 5.38 11.55
CA TYR A 139 0.69 5.76 10.60
C TYR A 139 0.13 7.18 10.83
N VAL A 140 0.27 7.75 12.05
CA VAL A 140 -0.33 9.04 12.40
C VAL A 140 0.26 10.18 11.58
N GLU A 141 1.58 10.30 11.58
CA GLU A 141 2.27 11.37 10.88
C GLU A 141 2.13 11.27 9.35
N PRO A 142 2.31 10.09 8.72
CA PRO A 142 2.02 9.92 7.30
C PRO A 142 0.59 10.30 6.93
N LEU A 143 -0.43 9.90 7.69
CA LEU A 143 -1.83 10.26 7.42
C LEU A 143 -2.05 11.78 7.45
N ASN A 144 -1.46 12.47 8.44
CA ASN A 144 -1.53 13.93 8.51
C ASN A 144 -0.83 14.58 7.31
N LYS A 145 0.34 14.08 6.89
CA LYS A 145 1.08 14.61 5.74
C LYS A 145 0.39 14.33 4.42
N ILE A 146 -0.23 13.17 4.24
CA ILE A 146 -1.03 12.86 3.05
C ILE A 146 -2.21 13.84 2.93
N SER A 147 -2.87 14.14 4.05
CA SER A 147 -3.95 15.14 4.10
C SER A 147 -3.43 16.55 3.79
N GLU A 148 -2.35 16.98 4.46
CA GLU A 148 -1.74 18.29 4.29
C GLU A 148 -1.31 18.56 2.84
N TYR A 149 -0.65 17.57 2.23
CA TYR A 149 -0.11 17.65 0.87
C TYR A 149 -1.13 17.30 -0.21
N LYS A 150 -2.36 16.91 0.16
CA LYS A 150 -3.44 16.53 -0.76
C LYS A 150 -3.00 15.49 -1.80
N LEU A 151 -2.37 14.40 -1.32
CA LEU A 151 -1.77 13.38 -2.17
C LEU A 151 -2.78 12.35 -2.73
N LEU A 152 -4.06 12.43 -2.36
CA LEU A 152 -5.10 11.63 -3.00
C LEU A 152 -5.63 12.29 -4.27
N ASP A 153 -5.92 11.48 -5.28
CA ASP A 153 -6.74 11.90 -6.40
C ASP A 153 -8.22 11.99 -5.97
N SER A 154 -9.08 12.60 -6.79
CA SER A 154 -10.46 12.99 -6.46
C SER A 154 -11.32 11.86 -5.89
N TYR A 155 -11.08 10.62 -6.30
CA TYR A 155 -11.79 9.41 -5.82
C TYR A 155 -10.88 8.46 -5.05
N GLY A 156 -9.65 8.90 -4.77
CA GLY A 156 -8.64 8.12 -4.09
C GLY A 156 -8.99 7.78 -2.66
N TYR A 157 -8.33 6.77 -2.13
CA TYR A 157 -8.47 6.38 -0.74
C TYR A 157 -7.19 5.76 -0.18
N ILE A 158 -7.11 5.78 1.14
CA ILE A 158 -6.00 5.21 1.89
C ILE A 158 -6.47 3.93 2.57
N ILE A 159 -5.62 2.93 2.60
CA ILE A 159 -5.81 1.70 3.35
C ILE A 159 -4.67 1.60 4.35
N VAL A 160 -5.00 1.53 5.64
CA VAL A 160 -4.03 1.32 6.72
C VAL A 160 -4.20 -0.09 7.25
N GLU A 161 -3.16 -0.91 7.14
CA GLU A 161 -3.06 -2.18 7.84
C GLU A 161 -2.44 -1.94 9.22
N HIS A 162 -3.08 -2.43 10.27
CA HIS A 162 -2.60 -2.25 11.63
C HIS A 162 -3.05 -3.42 12.54
N HIS A 163 -2.46 -3.51 13.73
CA HIS A 163 -2.88 -4.49 14.72
C HIS A 163 -4.22 -4.10 15.34
N LYS A 164 -5.04 -5.07 15.74
CA LYS A 164 -6.37 -4.83 16.33
C LYS A 164 -6.37 -3.97 17.60
N ASN A 165 -5.23 -3.93 18.31
CA ASN A 165 -5.06 -3.13 19.53
C ASN A 165 -4.66 -1.67 19.23
N ASP A 166 -4.31 -1.35 17.98
CA ASP A 166 -4.00 0.01 17.59
C ASP A 166 -5.31 0.77 17.33
N ILE A 167 -5.43 1.95 17.93
CA ILE A 167 -6.62 2.79 17.79
C ILE A 167 -6.29 3.93 16.83
N LEU A 168 -6.89 3.89 15.64
CA LEU A 168 -6.79 4.96 14.67
C LEU A 168 -7.94 5.95 14.86
N ASN A 169 -7.64 7.25 14.80
CA ASN A 169 -8.64 8.30 14.89
C ASN A 169 -9.63 8.24 13.73
N ASP A 170 -10.83 8.81 13.94
CA ASP A 170 -11.83 8.90 12.88
C ASP A 170 -11.45 9.92 11.81
N LYS A 171 -10.59 10.89 12.16
CA LYS A 171 -10.12 11.94 11.25
C LYS A 171 -8.62 12.20 11.38
N TYR A 172 -7.98 12.52 10.25
CA TYR A 172 -6.63 13.06 10.14
C TYR A 172 -6.66 14.19 9.10
N GLY A 173 -6.67 15.46 9.56
CA GLY A 173 -6.90 16.61 8.68
C GLY A 173 -8.24 16.51 7.96
N ASN A 174 -8.23 16.51 6.61
CA ASN A 174 -9.42 16.33 5.78
C ASN A 174 -9.77 14.85 5.50
N LEU A 175 -8.95 13.90 5.94
CA LEU A 175 -9.22 12.47 5.79
C LEU A 175 -10.23 12.01 6.84
N GLN A 176 -11.26 11.28 6.40
CA GLN A 176 -12.28 10.68 7.26
C GLN A 176 -12.27 9.17 7.11
N LYS A 177 -12.34 8.46 8.25
CA LYS A 177 -12.51 7.00 8.29
C LYS A 177 -13.86 6.61 7.71
N VAL A 178 -13.84 5.76 6.68
CA VAL A 178 -15.06 5.35 5.98
C VAL A 178 -15.38 3.86 6.13
N ARG A 179 -14.40 3.05 6.50
CA ARG A 179 -14.59 1.60 6.60
C ARG A 179 -13.54 0.96 7.49
N VAL A 180 -13.93 -0.10 8.21
CA VAL A 180 -13.02 -0.96 8.98
C VAL A 180 -13.34 -2.41 8.70
N LYS A 181 -12.33 -3.23 8.47
CA LYS A 181 -12.43 -4.69 8.29
C LYS A 181 -11.42 -5.40 9.16
N LYS A 182 -11.86 -6.39 9.93
CA LYS A 182 -11.04 -7.15 10.89
C LYS A 182 -10.78 -8.57 10.39
N TYR A 183 -9.52 -8.99 10.46
CA TYR A 183 -9.06 -10.33 10.07
C TYR A 183 -8.13 -10.88 11.18
N GLY A 184 -8.73 -11.49 12.20
CA GLY A 184 -8.00 -11.94 13.38
C GLY A 184 -7.32 -10.79 14.11
N GLU A 185 -5.99 -10.77 14.15
CA GLU A 185 -5.20 -9.72 14.77
C GLU A 185 -4.96 -8.51 13.84
N THR A 186 -5.21 -8.68 12.53
CA THR A 186 -5.01 -7.63 11.52
C THR A 186 -6.31 -6.88 11.26
N VAL A 187 -6.20 -5.56 11.12
CA VAL A 187 -7.31 -4.67 10.77
C VAL A 187 -6.92 -3.84 9.55
N LEU A 188 -7.83 -3.72 8.58
CA LEU A 188 -7.74 -2.80 7.47
C LEU A 188 -8.71 -1.64 7.73
N THR A 189 -8.17 -0.44 7.86
CA THR A 189 -8.94 0.79 8.03
C THR A 189 -8.80 1.67 6.81
N PHE A 190 -9.92 2.15 6.28
CA PHE A 190 -10.00 2.93 5.05
C PHE A 190 -10.33 4.38 5.37
N TYR A 191 -9.60 5.29 4.71
CA TYR A 191 -9.84 6.74 4.78
C TYR A 191 -10.05 7.30 3.37
N LYS A 192 -10.93 8.30 3.28
CA LYS A 192 -11.14 9.14 2.09
C LYS A 192 -11.09 10.62 2.48
N GLU A 193 -10.88 11.48 1.52
CA GLU A 193 -11.13 12.91 1.75
C GLU A 193 -12.62 13.13 2.03
N ALA A 194 -12.92 13.97 3.01
CA ALA A 194 -14.29 14.40 3.27
C ALA A 194 -14.84 15.10 2.02
N ALA A 195 -16.04 14.72 1.58
CA ALA A 195 -16.70 15.44 0.49
C ALA A 195 -16.85 16.92 0.88
N ASN A 196 -16.39 17.83 0.01
CA ASN A 196 -16.67 19.24 0.20
C ASN A 196 -18.18 19.45 0.15
N GLU A 197 -18.77 19.99 1.21
CA GLU A 197 -20.22 20.29 1.30
C GLU A 197 -20.71 21.23 0.17
N TYR A 198 -19.78 21.87 -0.58
CA TYR A 198 -20.09 22.77 -1.69
C TYR A 198 -20.43 22.09 -3.03
N SER A 199 -20.24 20.77 -3.17
CA SER A 199 -20.55 20.08 -4.43
C SER A 199 -22.01 19.57 -4.52
N SER A 200 -22.81 19.74 -3.47
CA SER A 200 -24.24 19.33 -3.45
C SER A 200 -25.21 20.39 -3.98
N VAL A 201 -24.77 21.64 -4.22
CA VAL A 201 -25.63 22.75 -4.62
C VAL A 201 -25.84 22.83 -6.15
N SER A 202 -25.15 22.03 -6.97
CA SER A 202 -25.21 22.14 -8.44
C SER A 202 -26.07 21.05 -9.11
N ARG A 203 -27.00 20.40 -8.42
CA ARG A 203 -27.92 19.41 -9.02
C ARG A 203 -29.40 19.73 -8.88
N GLU A 204 -29.73 20.98 -8.56
CA GLU A 204 -31.12 21.47 -8.66
C GLU A 204 -31.11 22.79 -9.45
N LEU A 205 -31.03 22.69 -10.77
CA LEU A 205 -31.56 23.64 -11.76
C LEU A 205 -31.83 22.89 -13.07
#